data_347e400897771b18d407797e2554edf0
#
_entry.id   347e400897771b18d407797e2554edf0
#
_cell.length_a   1.000
_cell.length_b   1.000
_cell.length_c   1.000
_cell.angle_alpha   90.00
_cell.angle_beta   90.00
_cell.angle_gamma   90.00
#
_symmetry.space_group_name_H-M   'P 1'
#
loop_
_entity.id
_entity.type
_entity.pdbx_description
1 polymer ?
#
loop_
_entity_poly.entity_id
_entity_poly.type
_entity_poly.pdbx_seq_one_letter_code
_entity_poly.pdbx_strand_id
1 'polypeptide(L)'
;MAFKHVLVPTDFSGPANSALRYAIEEAALHRAQVTLLHVLPTDTRTDVHYVTGAPVAGSPGNFDPVAGGRVGGTPLLSQPEVVRRDRSEEALTQLRDLMANAFQGPWEVEVAMGHPAETIVRVAQERGADLIVMSTHGRTGLQHALMGSVAEKVVRLAPCPVLTIKHRAASG
;
A
#
# COMPACT_ATOMS: atom_id res chain seq x y z
N MET A 1 2.44 -2.74 29.46
CA MET A 1 2.12 -3.83 28.51
C MET A 1 3.30 -3.98 27.57
N ALA A 2 3.71 -5.20 27.26
CA ALA A 2 4.77 -5.43 26.26
C ALA A 2 4.11 -5.82 24.95
N PHE A 3 4.42 -5.10 23.87
CA PHE A 3 3.98 -5.45 22.53
C PHE A 3 4.84 -6.61 22.01
N LYS A 4 4.23 -7.52 21.24
CA LYS A 4 4.91 -8.66 20.63
C LYS A 4 4.96 -8.55 19.12
N HIS A 5 3.95 -7.88 18.53
CA HIS A 5 3.81 -7.73 17.09
C HIS A 5 3.28 -6.35 16.73
N VAL A 6 4.10 -5.55 16.05
CA VAL A 6 3.78 -4.19 15.59
C VAL A 6 3.51 -4.20 14.10
N LEU A 7 2.33 -3.77 13.68
CA LEU A 7 1.98 -3.56 12.27
C LEU A 7 2.20 -2.10 11.90
N VAL A 8 2.93 -1.86 10.80
CA VAL A 8 3.25 -0.53 10.29
C VAL A 8 2.78 -0.40 8.85
N PRO A 9 1.63 0.20 8.60
CA PRO A 9 1.21 0.52 7.23
C PRO A 9 2.02 1.70 6.68
N THR A 10 2.47 1.56 5.43
CA THR A 10 3.23 2.60 4.71
C THR A 10 2.69 2.86 3.32
N ASP A 11 2.71 4.12 2.90
CA ASP A 11 2.50 4.57 1.54
C ASP A 11 3.78 5.13 0.91
N PHE A 12 4.94 4.88 1.55
CA PHE A 12 6.27 5.39 1.20
C PHE A 12 6.43 6.91 1.32
N SER A 13 5.48 7.60 1.94
CA SER A 13 5.59 9.05 2.19
C SER A 13 6.55 9.37 3.32
N GLY A 14 7.04 10.63 3.38
CA GLY A 14 7.84 11.11 4.50
C GLY A 14 7.16 10.94 5.86
N PRO A 15 5.86 11.28 6.01
CA PRO A 15 5.11 10.99 7.22
C PRO A 15 5.09 9.51 7.60
N ALA A 16 4.89 8.60 6.64
CA ALA A 16 4.91 7.15 6.89
C ALA A 16 6.30 6.67 7.35
N ASN A 17 7.37 7.20 6.75
CA ASN A 17 8.74 6.89 7.19
C ASN A 17 9.03 7.39 8.61
N SER A 18 8.42 8.51 9.02
CA SER A 18 8.51 8.97 10.41
C SER A 18 7.80 8.00 11.37
N ALA A 19 6.61 7.52 11.01
CA ALA A 19 5.90 6.52 11.78
C ALA A 19 6.68 5.20 11.89
N LEU A 20 7.32 4.76 10.81
CA LEU A 20 8.18 3.57 10.82
C LEU A 20 9.33 3.69 11.83
N ARG A 21 10.00 4.85 11.91
CA ARG A 21 11.07 5.05 12.90
C ARG A 21 10.58 4.88 14.33
N TYR A 22 9.45 5.48 14.68
CA TYR A 22 8.83 5.28 16.00
C TYR A 22 8.44 3.82 16.25
N ALA A 23 7.89 3.14 15.25
CA ALA A 23 7.54 1.74 15.36
C ALA A 23 8.76 0.85 15.64
N ILE A 24 9.88 1.13 15.00
CA ILE A 24 11.15 0.42 15.21
C ILE A 24 11.70 0.65 16.61
N GLU A 25 11.63 1.88 17.12
CA GLU A 25 12.05 2.20 18.48
C GLU A 25 11.20 1.44 19.52
N GLU A 26 9.87 1.44 19.36
CA GLU A 26 8.95 0.69 20.21
C GLU A 26 9.19 -0.83 20.12
N ALA A 27 9.35 -1.34 18.90
CA ALA A 27 9.60 -2.76 18.69
C ALA A 27 10.93 -3.20 19.33
N ALA A 28 11.99 -2.39 19.25
CA ALA A 28 13.27 -2.67 19.87
C ALA A 28 13.16 -2.72 21.41
N LEU A 29 12.43 -1.78 22.02
CA LEU A 29 12.20 -1.75 23.47
C LEU A 29 11.48 -3.00 23.97
N HIS A 30 10.53 -3.51 23.19
CA HIS A 30 9.69 -4.64 23.56
C HIS A 30 10.17 -5.98 22.99
N ARG A 31 11.21 -6.01 22.16
CA ARG A 31 11.66 -7.17 21.39
C ARG A 31 10.53 -7.74 20.50
N ALA A 32 9.73 -6.84 19.96
CA ALA A 32 8.58 -7.18 19.15
C ALA A 32 8.99 -7.44 17.69
N GLN A 33 8.21 -8.26 17.00
CA GLN A 33 8.27 -8.39 15.56
C GLN A 33 7.61 -7.16 14.90
N VAL A 34 8.15 -6.74 13.75
CA VAL A 34 7.56 -5.67 12.93
C VAL A 34 7.08 -6.25 11.60
N THR A 35 5.83 -6.01 11.26
CA THR A 35 5.32 -6.22 9.89
C THR A 35 5.14 -4.85 9.21
N LEU A 36 5.91 -4.60 8.15
CA LEU A 36 5.75 -3.41 7.32
C LEU A 36 4.80 -3.75 6.16
N LEU A 37 3.64 -3.09 6.11
CA LEU A 37 2.56 -3.36 5.16
C LEU A 37 2.43 -2.22 4.15
N HIS A 38 2.44 -2.56 2.85
CA HIS A 38 1.97 -1.65 1.80
C HIS A 38 0.66 -2.15 1.20
N VAL A 39 -0.34 -1.28 1.09
CA VAL A 39 -1.61 -1.61 0.45
C VAL A 39 -1.68 -0.98 -0.93
N LEU A 40 -1.75 -1.82 -1.95
CA LEU A 40 -2.04 -1.41 -3.32
C LEU A 40 -3.56 -1.21 -3.46
N PRO A 41 -4.01 0.02 -3.72
CA PRO A 41 -5.44 0.25 -3.90
C PRO A 41 -5.97 -0.54 -5.10
N THR A 42 -7.06 -1.25 -4.93
CA THR A 42 -7.85 -1.75 -6.06
C THR A 42 -8.75 -0.60 -6.51
N ASP A 43 -8.34 0.09 -7.56
CA ASP A 43 -9.21 1.06 -8.20
C ASP A 43 -10.07 0.31 -9.21
N THR A 44 -11.34 0.12 -8.87
CA THR A 44 -12.34 -0.47 -9.76
C THR A 44 -12.64 0.42 -10.99
N ARG A 45 -12.05 1.62 -11.05
CA ARG A 45 -12.23 2.55 -12.17
C ARG A 45 -11.02 2.65 -13.11
N THR A 46 -9.85 2.17 -12.73
CA THR A 46 -8.61 2.39 -13.47
C THR A 46 -7.80 1.14 -13.80
N ASP A 47 -8.30 -0.04 -13.51
CA ASP A 47 -7.64 -1.28 -13.94
C ASP A 47 -7.71 -1.51 -15.46
N VAL A 48 -8.22 -0.54 -16.21
CA VAL A 48 -8.13 -0.46 -17.65
C VAL A 48 -7.25 0.74 -18.00
N HIS A 49 -6.02 0.78 -17.51
CA HIS A 49 -4.99 1.52 -18.22
C HIS A 49 -4.71 0.75 -19.51
N TYR A 50 -5.45 1.12 -20.54
CA TYR A 50 -4.98 0.94 -21.88
C TYR A 50 -3.61 1.61 -21.93
N VAL A 51 -2.54 0.84 -21.94
CA VAL A 51 -1.32 1.33 -22.53
C VAL A 51 -1.71 1.63 -23.95
N THR A 52 -1.92 2.90 -24.25
CA THR A 52 -2.09 3.39 -25.63
C THR A 52 -0.72 3.29 -26.31
N GLY A 53 -0.30 2.05 -26.53
CA GLY A 53 0.53 1.71 -27.66
C GLY A 53 -0.37 1.83 -28.87
N ALA A 54 0.22 2.23 -30.01
CA ALA A 54 -0.43 2.43 -31.28
C ALA A 54 -1.62 1.48 -31.50
N PRO A 55 -2.74 1.93 -32.12
CA PRO A 55 -3.93 1.12 -32.28
C PRO A 55 -3.55 -0.21 -32.89
N VAL A 56 -3.66 -1.27 -32.11
CA VAL A 56 -3.47 -2.63 -32.61
C VAL A 56 -4.69 -2.89 -33.48
N ALA A 57 -4.49 -3.05 -34.76
CA ALA A 57 -5.53 -3.48 -35.69
C ALA A 57 -6.23 -4.70 -35.07
N GLY A 58 -7.50 -4.59 -34.72
CA GLY A 58 -8.27 -5.65 -34.10
C GLY A 58 -8.82 -5.39 -32.69
N SER A 59 -8.66 -4.19 -32.12
CA SER A 59 -9.37 -3.81 -30.89
C SER A 59 -10.89 -3.91 -31.06
N PRO A 60 -11.65 -4.37 -30.02
CA PRO A 60 -13.11 -4.35 -30.09
C PRO A 60 -13.59 -2.90 -30.23
N GLY A 61 -13.95 -2.50 -31.40
CA GLY A 61 -14.33 -1.13 -31.78
C GLY A 61 -13.83 -0.69 -33.14
N ASN A 62 -12.80 -1.31 -33.69
CA ASN A 62 -12.42 -1.12 -35.08
C ASN A 62 -13.26 -2.06 -35.97
N PHE A 63 -14.46 -1.60 -36.24
CA PHE A 63 -15.29 -2.16 -37.30
C PHE A 63 -14.88 -1.47 -38.61
N ASP A 64 -14.35 -2.23 -39.57
CA ASP A 64 -14.11 -1.75 -40.90
C ASP A 64 -15.38 -1.94 -41.73
N PRO A 65 -16.14 -0.85 -42.02
CA PRO A 65 -17.39 -0.96 -42.74
C PRO A 65 -17.22 -1.30 -44.21
N VAL A 66 -16.00 -1.26 -44.75
CA VAL A 66 -15.71 -1.52 -46.17
C VAL A 66 -15.32 -2.98 -46.42
N ALA A 67 -14.70 -3.63 -45.44
CA ALA A 67 -14.20 -5.01 -45.60
C ALA A 67 -15.14 -6.09 -45.10
N GLY A 68 -16.25 -5.79 -44.41
CA GLY A 68 -17.29 -6.73 -44.00
C GLY A 68 -16.82 -7.92 -43.15
N GLY A 69 -15.62 -7.85 -42.57
CA GLY A 69 -15.01 -8.96 -41.86
C GLY A 69 -14.31 -8.57 -40.56
N ARG A 70 -14.35 -9.50 -39.56
CA ARG A 70 -13.50 -9.43 -38.39
C ARG A 70 -12.05 -9.68 -38.80
N VAL A 71 -11.17 -8.70 -38.69
CA VAL A 71 -9.75 -8.94 -38.78
C VAL A 71 -9.32 -9.66 -37.53
N GLY A 72 -9.04 -10.97 -37.63
CA GLY A 72 -8.59 -11.81 -36.54
C GLY A 72 -7.19 -11.40 -36.07
N GLY A 73 -7.14 -10.55 -35.09
CA GLY A 73 -5.96 -10.33 -34.26
C GLY A 73 -6.25 -10.90 -32.87
N THR A 74 -5.44 -11.80 -32.38
CA THR A 74 -5.48 -12.22 -30.99
C THR A 74 -5.28 -10.95 -30.15
N PRO A 75 -6.18 -10.60 -29.22
CA PRO A 75 -5.91 -9.47 -28.34
C PRO A 75 -4.63 -9.82 -27.59
N LEU A 76 -3.57 -9.04 -27.77
CA LEU A 76 -2.53 -8.94 -26.78
C LEU A 76 -3.22 -8.32 -25.56
N LEU A 77 -3.83 -9.18 -24.75
CA LEU A 77 -4.24 -8.82 -23.41
C LEU A 77 -2.96 -8.33 -22.73
N SER A 78 -2.78 -7.03 -22.66
CA SER A 78 -1.96 -6.44 -21.61
C SER A 78 -2.65 -6.87 -20.33
N GLN A 79 -2.20 -8.01 -19.81
CA GLN A 79 -2.90 -8.69 -18.74
C GLN A 79 -2.85 -7.78 -17.53
N PRO A 80 -3.99 -7.35 -16.99
CA PRO A 80 -4.02 -6.58 -15.74
C PRO A 80 -3.22 -7.29 -14.63
N GLU A 81 -3.06 -8.59 -14.75
CA GLU A 81 -2.31 -9.45 -13.85
C GLU A 81 -0.78 -9.25 -13.95
N VAL A 82 -0.22 -8.99 -15.13
CA VAL A 82 1.22 -8.74 -15.29
C VAL A 82 1.60 -7.40 -14.66
N VAL A 83 0.83 -6.35 -14.92
CA VAL A 83 1.04 -5.02 -14.32
C VAL A 83 0.88 -5.06 -12.79
N ARG A 84 -0.01 -5.88 -12.26
CA ARG A 84 -0.19 -6.07 -10.81
C ARG A 84 0.99 -6.79 -10.18
N ARG A 85 1.56 -7.80 -10.83
CA ARG A 85 2.78 -8.49 -10.36
C ARG A 85 3.96 -7.53 -10.27
N ASP A 86 4.23 -6.77 -11.31
CA ASP A 86 5.35 -5.83 -11.35
C ASP A 86 5.26 -4.81 -10.21
N ARG A 87 4.07 -4.23 -9.97
CA ARG A 87 3.86 -3.27 -8.87
C ARG A 87 4.01 -3.89 -7.49
N SER A 88 3.58 -5.14 -7.33
CA SER A 88 3.73 -5.85 -6.05
C SER A 88 5.18 -6.22 -5.78
N GLU A 89 5.93 -6.66 -6.79
CA GLU A 89 7.35 -6.99 -6.67
C GLU A 89 8.21 -5.75 -6.40
N GLU A 90 7.90 -4.65 -7.08
CA GLU A 90 8.55 -3.36 -6.83
C GLU A 90 8.29 -2.88 -5.38
N ALA A 91 7.05 -2.92 -4.93
CA ALA A 91 6.70 -2.55 -3.57
C ALA A 91 7.37 -3.44 -2.53
N LEU A 92 7.41 -4.77 -2.75
CA LEU A 92 8.11 -5.70 -1.86
C LEU A 92 9.60 -5.41 -1.77
N THR A 93 10.24 -5.06 -2.88
CA THR A 93 11.65 -4.68 -2.91
C THR A 93 11.89 -3.42 -2.09
N GLN A 94 11.09 -2.39 -2.30
CA GLN A 94 11.19 -1.14 -1.53
C GLN A 94 10.96 -1.35 -0.03
N LEU A 95 10.00 -2.20 0.36
CA LEU A 95 9.75 -2.52 1.77
C LEU A 95 10.96 -3.24 2.41
N ARG A 96 11.56 -4.20 1.70
CA ARG A 96 12.75 -4.93 2.18
C ARG A 96 13.93 -4.00 2.36
N ASP A 97 14.17 -3.11 1.41
CA ASP A 97 15.27 -2.15 1.48
C ASP A 97 15.10 -1.19 2.67
N LEU A 98 13.87 -0.73 2.93
CA LEU A 98 13.56 0.10 4.09
C LEU A 98 13.87 -0.63 5.40
N MET A 99 13.42 -1.89 5.54
CA MET A 99 13.58 -2.64 6.78
C MET A 99 15.02 -3.11 7.01
N ALA A 100 15.69 -3.61 5.99
CA ALA A 100 17.07 -4.12 6.09
C ALA A 100 18.05 -3.05 6.61
N ASN A 101 17.82 -1.79 6.24
CA ASN A 101 18.66 -0.67 6.68
C ASN A 101 18.21 -0.04 8.00
N ALA A 102 16.96 -0.27 8.43
CA ALA A 102 16.37 0.44 9.56
C ALA A 102 16.28 -0.39 10.82
N PHE A 103 16.15 -1.71 10.75
CA PHE A 103 15.85 -2.54 11.91
C PHE A 103 16.59 -3.88 11.91
N GLN A 104 17.24 -4.19 13.04
CA GLN A 104 18.01 -5.45 13.23
C GLN A 104 17.21 -6.53 13.97
N GLY A 105 16.01 -6.23 14.44
CA GLY A 105 15.12 -7.19 15.08
C GLY A 105 14.35 -8.05 14.07
N PRO A 106 13.42 -8.88 14.53
CA PRO A 106 12.58 -9.69 13.65
C PRO A 106 11.58 -8.84 12.87
N TRP A 107 11.59 -8.95 11.53
CA TRP A 107 10.65 -8.22 10.69
C TRP A 107 10.16 -9.04 9.49
N GLU A 108 9.00 -8.67 9.01
CA GLU A 108 8.39 -9.16 7.78
C GLU A 108 7.91 -7.99 6.92
N VAL A 109 7.74 -8.20 5.64
CA VAL A 109 7.13 -7.26 4.70
C VAL A 109 5.95 -7.90 4.00
N GLU A 110 4.90 -7.13 3.81
CA GLU A 110 3.69 -7.59 3.14
C GLU A 110 3.16 -6.54 2.18
N VAL A 111 2.74 -7.00 0.99
CA VAL A 111 1.98 -6.19 0.05
C VAL A 111 0.60 -6.82 -0.10
N ALA A 112 -0.43 -6.07 0.23
CA ALA A 112 -1.81 -6.50 0.11
C ALA A 112 -2.58 -5.60 -0.86
N MET A 113 -3.61 -6.15 -1.50
CA MET A 113 -4.50 -5.39 -2.40
C MET A 113 -5.82 -5.10 -1.72
N GLY A 114 -6.39 -3.91 -1.97
CA GLY A 114 -7.70 -3.57 -1.45
C GLY A 114 -7.87 -2.12 -1.04
N HIS A 115 -8.95 -1.84 -0.31
CA HIS A 115 -9.16 -0.53 0.30
C HIS A 115 -8.25 -0.36 1.51
N PRO A 116 -7.40 0.68 1.55
CA PRO A 116 -6.32 0.76 2.54
C PRO A 116 -6.74 0.53 3.98
N ALA A 117 -7.78 1.22 4.46
CA ALA A 117 -8.16 1.11 5.86
C ALA A 117 -8.70 -0.29 6.23
N GLU A 118 -9.58 -0.86 5.41
CA GLU A 118 -10.11 -2.20 5.63
C GLU A 118 -9.01 -3.27 5.56
N THR A 119 -8.11 -3.13 4.60
CA THR A 119 -7.00 -4.05 4.42
C THR A 119 -6.04 -4.02 5.61
N ILE A 120 -5.71 -2.82 6.13
CA ILE A 120 -4.87 -2.67 7.33
C ILE A 120 -5.52 -3.37 8.53
N VAL A 121 -6.83 -3.15 8.76
CA VAL A 121 -7.55 -3.76 9.87
C VAL A 121 -7.60 -5.29 9.71
N ARG A 122 -7.88 -5.80 8.53
CA ARG A 122 -7.89 -7.22 8.22
C ARG A 122 -6.53 -7.87 8.48
N VAL A 123 -5.45 -7.29 7.95
CA VAL A 123 -4.08 -7.81 8.16
C VAL A 123 -3.70 -7.77 9.63
N ALA A 124 -4.07 -6.71 10.38
CA ALA A 124 -3.84 -6.64 11.81
C ALA A 124 -4.49 -7.81 12.57
N GLN A 125 -5.72 -8.19 12.20
CA GLN A 125 -6.42 -9.33 12.76
C GLN A 125 -5.77 -10.66 12.37
N GLU A 126 -5.49 -10.87 11.08
CA GLU A 126 -4.92 -12.10 10.53
C GLU A 126 -3.52 -12.39 11.10
N ARG A 127 -2.73 -11.35 11.31
CA ARG A 127 -1.37 -11.45 11.85
C ARG A 127 -1.30 -11.40 13.39
N GLY A 128 -2.41 -11.13 14.05
CA GLY A 128 -2.45 -10.99 15.51
C GLY A 128 -1.60 -9.81 16.00
N ALA A 129 -1.59 -8.70 15.25
CA ALA A 129 -0.89 -7.50 15.68
C ALA A 129 -1.52 -6.94 16.96
N ASP A 130 -0.68 -6.58 17.90
CA ASP A 130 -1.09 -6.01 19.20
C ASP A 130 -0.82 -4.50 19.31
N LEU A 131 -0.21 -3.92 18.26
CA LEU A 131 -0.07 -2.48 18.06
C LEU A 131 -0.05 -2.17 16.56
N ILE A 132 -0.78 -1.12 16.14
CA ILE A 132 -0.61 -0.49 14.83
C ILE A 132 0.07 0.86 15.03
N VAL A 133 1.15 1.12 14.27
CA VAL A 133 1.82 2.44 14.27
C VAL A 133 1.72 3.03 12.87
N MET A 134 1.10 4.19 12.74
CA MET A 134 0.89 4.82 11.44
C MET A 134 0.96 6.35 11.51
N SER A 135 1.19 7.00 10.37
CA SER A 135 1.11 8.45 10.29
C SER A 135 -0.34 8.94 10.27
N THR A 136 -0.57 10.15 10.78
CA THR A 136 -1.88 10.81 10.68
C THR A 136 -2.24 11.24 9.26
N HIS A 137 -1.25 11.40 8.37
CA HIS A 137 -1.41 11.86 6.99
C HIS A 137 -0.56 11.00 6.06
N GLY A 138 -1.02 10.81 4.82
CA GLY A 138 -0.29 10.14 3.76
C GLY A 138 0.20 11.13 2.68
N ARG A 139 0.32 10.64 1.45
CA ARG A 139 0.81 11.38 0.27
C ARG A 139 0.08 12.70 0.00
N THR A 140 -1.20 12.81 0.31
CA THR A 140 -2.02 13.99 0.02
C THR A 140 -1.81 15.15 0.98
N GLY A 141 -1.15 14.91 2.12
CA GLY A 141 -0.62 15.92 3.05
C GLY A 141 -1.53 17.13 3.33
N LEU A 142 -2.86 16.93 3.37
CA LEU A 142 -3.79 18.03 3.63
C LEU A 142 -3.52 18.63 5.00
N GLN A 143 -2.74 19.73 5.02
CA GLN A 143 -2.26 20.40 6.24
C GLN A 143 -3.39 20.92 7.14
N HIS A 144 -4.62 20.99 6.62
CA HIS A 144 -5.79 21.49 7.35
C HIS A 144 -6.66 20.40 7.98
N ALA A 145 -6.42 19.11 7.68
CA ALA A 145 -7.13 18.01 8.31
C ALA A 145 -6.39 17.55 9.56
N LEU A 146 -7.11 17.36 10.67
CA LEU A 146 -6.53 16.85 11.92
C LEU A 146 -6.04 15.41 11.77
N MET A 147 -6.66 14.62 10.90
CA MET A 147 -6.35 13.22 10.61
C MET A 147 -6.80 12.85 9.19
N GLY A 148 -6.00 12.07 8.47
CA GLY A 148 -6.36 11.56 7.15
C GLY A 148 -7.42 10.46 7.22
N SER A 149 -8.20 10.31 6.15
CA SER A 149 -9.35 9.38 6.09
C SER A 149 -8.99 7.92 6.38
N VAL A 150 -7.80 7.46 5.95
CA VAL A 150 -7.32 6.10 6.25
C VAL A 150 -7.02 5.96 7.74
N ALA A 151 -6.28 6.90 8.31
CA ALA A 151 -5.92 6.87 9.73
C ALA A 151 -7.15 6.94 10.63
N GLU A 152 -8.10 7.83 10.35
CA GLU A 152 -9.37 7.93 11.07
C GLU A 152 -10.12 6.59 11.07
N LYS A 153 -10.26 5.98 9.89
CA LYS A 153 -10.99 4.73 9.74
C LYS A 153 -10.28 3.57 10.45
N VAL A 154 -8.95 3.50 10.37
CA VAL A 154 -8.15 2.49 11.10
C VAL A 154 -8.30 2.66 12.61
N VAL A 155 -8.14 3.87 13.15
CA VAL A 155 -8.32 4.14 14.60
C VAL A 155 -9.71 3.69 15.10
N ARG A 156 -10.74 3.85 14.29
CA ARG A 156 -12.11 3.46 14.66
C ARG A 156 -12.35 1.95 14.59
N LEU A 157 -11.67 1.23 13.69
CA LEU A 157 -11.98 -0.18 13.36
C LEU A 157 -10.91 -1.16 13.80
N ALA A 158 -9.75 -0.70 14.26
CA ALA A 158 -8.62 -1.56 14.60
C ALA A 158 -8.96 -2.54 15.73
N PRO A 159 -8.45 -3.78 15.65
CA PRO A 159 -8.64 -4.79 16.69
C PRO A 159 -7.71 -4.59 17.89
N CYS A 160 -6.75 -3.69 17.80
CA CYS A 160 -5.71 -3.42 18.80
C CYS A 160 -5.46 -1.90 18.92
N PRO A 161 -4.68 -1.43 19.90
CA PRO A 161 -4.26 -0.04 20.01
C PRO A 161 -3.61 0.49 18.73
N VAL A 162 -3.87 1.77 18.44
CA VAL A 162 -3.30 2.48 17.29
C VAL A 162 -2.52 3.69 17.77
N LEU A 163 -1.22 3.71 17.50
CA LEU A 163 -0.34 4.84 17.72
C LEU A 163 -0.26 5.68 16.44
N THR A 164 -0.78 6.90 16.48
CA THR A 164 -0.72 7.81 15.34
C THR A 164 0.40 8.84 15.51
N ILE A 165 1.26 8.95 14.51
CA ILE A 165 2.41 9.85 14.51
C ILE A 165 2.08 11.07 13.64
N LYS A 166 2.09 12.26 14.25
CA LYS A 166 1.95 13.50 13.52
C LYS A 166 3.32 13.94 13.01
N HIS A 167 3.48 13.95 11.70
CA HIS A 167 4.69 14.50 11.08
C HIS A 167 4.69 16.03 11.26
N ARG A 168 5.69 16.55 11.96
CA ARG A 168 6.00 17.98 11.93
C ARG A 168 6.94 18.21 10.75
N ALA A 169 6.50 18.93 9.74
CA ALA A 169 7.44 19.49 8.78
C ALA A 169 8.47 20.31 9.57
N ALA A 170 9.75 20.08 9.32
CA ALA A 170 10.78 20.92 9.90
C ALA A 170 10.48 22.36 9.46
N SER A 171 10.24 23.23 10.43
CA SER A 171 10.14 24.67 10.17
C SER A 171 11.51 25.10 9.70
N GLY A 172 11.65 25.39 8.38
CA GLY A 172 12.85 25.99 7.81
C GLY A 172 13.00 27.43 8.28
#